data_b2f2492531df46aaa37bebd16f65bc47
#
_entry.id   b2f2492531df46aaa37bebd16f65bc47
#
_cell.length_a   1.000
_cell.length_b   1.000
_cell.length_c   1.000
_cell.angle_alpha   90.00
_cell.angle_beta   90.00
_cell.angle_gamma   90.00
#
_symmetry.space_group_name_H-M   'P 1'
#
loop_
_entity.id
_entity.type
_entity.pdbx_description
1 polymer ?
#
loop_
_entity_poly.entity_id
_entity_poly.type
_entity_poly.pdbx_seq_one_letter_code
_entity_poly.pdbx_strand_id
1 'polypeptide(L)'
;MLQKKKINYPLQQIARIKTGVYCNPSNTGNAWYLQAADLQADGCLSRGLKPTLHLEGKLQDRLLKKNDVLFMAKGVNNLALAYDPKTYGALIPSTAFLIISNSNTGVLPGYIAWYINQPPAQQYLKAQAKGSSPPSITVKTLGELEIYIPDIETQKTILKVHDLRTREKQLKSDIEHLKEKILNYQLSKAIRK
;
A
#
# COMPACT_ATOMS: atom_id res chain seq x y z
N MET A 1 20.29 -13.76 29.06
CA MET A 1 19.17 -13.29 28.20
C MET A 1 18.96 -14.34 27.11
N LEU A 2 17.88 -15.12 27.20
CA LEU A 2 17.53 -16.11 26.19
C LEU A 2 17.10 -15.35 24.93
N GLN A 3 17.90 -15.44 23.86
CA GLN A 3 17.49 -14.97 22.54
C GLN A 3 16.27 -15.80 22.11
N LYS A 4 15.07 -15.24 22.18
CA LYS A 4 13.89 -15.83 21.54
C LYS A 4 14.24 -16.05 20.08
N LYS A 5 14.27 -17.31 19.64
CA LYS A 5 14.53 -17.71 18.25
C LYS A 5 13.57 -16.92 17.35
N LYS A 6 14.11 -16.05 16.51
CA LYS A 6 13.30 -15.30 15.53
C LYS A 6 12.75 -16.31 14.52
N ILE A 7 11.45 -16.56 14.55
CA ILE A 7 10.80 -17.47 13.62
C ILE A 7 10.19 -16.62 12.51
N ASN A 8 10.66 -16.82 11.29
CA ASN A 8 10.10 -16.24 10.10
C ASN A 8 9.07 -17.21 9.51
N TYR A 9 8.01 -16.65 8.94
CA TYR A 9 6.97 -17.42 8.27
C TYR A 9 6.81 -16.91 6.83
N PRO A 10 6.75 -17.81 5.82
CA PRO A 10 6.33 -17.41 4.48
C PRO A 10 4.93 -16.77 4.53
N LEU A 11 4.75 -15.68 3.80
CA LEU A 11 3.49 -14.92 3.82
C LEU A 11 2.26 -15.78 3.50
N GLN A 12 2.42 -16.77 2.61
CA GLN A 12 1.34 -17.71 2.26
C GLN A 12 0.87 -18.60 3.41
N GLN A 13 1.66 -18.73 4.50
CA GLN A 13 1.25 -19.48 5.69
C GLN A 13 0.39 -18.65 6.64
N ILE A 14 0.45 -17.33 6.55
CA ILE A 14 -0.25 -16.41 7.46
C ILE A 14 -1.42 -15.68 6.79
N ALA A 15 -1.42 -15.61 5.46
CA ALA A 15 -2.45 -14.89 4.71
C ALA A 15 -2.73 -15.57 3.35
N ARG A 16 -3.96 -15.42 2.87
CA ARG A 16 -4.33 -15.84 1.52
C ARG A 16 -4.04 -14.71 0.54
N ILE A 17 -3.39 -15.04 -0.58
CA ILE A 17 -3.06 -14.06 -1.62
C ILE A 17 -3.91 -14.33 -2.87
N LYS A 18 -4.53 -13.28 -3.40
CA LYS A 18 -5.36 -13.31 -4.62
C LYS A 18 -4.92 -12.20 -5.56
N THR A 19 -5.18 -12.38 -6.85
CA THR A 19 -5.02 -11.33 -7.86
C THR A 19 -6.29 -10.49 -7.92
N GLY A 20 -6.15 -9.18 -8.14
CA GLY A 20 -7.25 -8.30 -8.49
C GLY A 20 -7.91 -8.71 -9.81
N VAL A 21 -8.95 -8.00 -10.22
CA VAL A 21 -9.76 -8.40 -11.38
C VAL A 21 -9.68 -7.36 -12.49
N TYR A 22 -9.89 -7.81 -13.72
CA TYR A 22 -10.11 -6.90 -14.85
C TYR A 22 -11.57 -6.47 -14.85
N CYS A 23 -11.79 -5.16 -14.92
CA CYS A 23 -13.11 -4.56 -15.11
C CYS A 23 -12.99 -3.45 -16.16
N ASN A 24 -14.07 -3.20 -16.87
CA ASN A 24 -14.21 -2.01 -17.73
C ASN A 24 -14.83 -0.89 -16.90
N PRO A 25 -14.08 0.15 -16.55
CA PRO A 25 -14.65 1.29 -15.80
C PRO A 25 -15.63 2.06 -16.66
N SER A 26 -16.65 2.63 -16.02
CA SER A 26 -17.59 3.58 -16.59
C SER A 26 -17.32 4.99 -16.05
N ASN A 27 -18.05 5.98 -16.56
CA ASN A 27 -17.95 7.37 -16.05
C ASN A 27 -18.72 7.58 -14.74
N THR A 28 -19.51 6.59 -14.31
CA THR A 28 -20.35 6.63 -13.11
C THR A 28 -20.26 5.30 -12.38
N GLY A 29 -20.62 5.30 -11.10
CA GLY A 29 -20.61 4.07 -10.31
C GLY A 29 -20.79 4.33 -8.81
N ASN A 30 -20.72 3.26 -8.03
CA ASN A 30 -20.78 3.29 -6.56
C ASN A 30 -19.57 2.60 -5.90
N ALA A 31 -18.61 2.14 -6.71
CA ALA A 31 -17.32 1.63 -6.26
C ALA A 31 -16.18 2.16 -7.13
N TRP A 32 -14.99 2.19 -6.57
CA TRP A 32 -13.79 2.68 -7.24
C TRP A 32 -13.00 1.51 -7.83
N TYR A 33 -12.68 1.62 -9.13
CA TYR A 33 -11.77 0.69 -9.77
C TYR A 33 -10.33 1.18 -9.60
N LEU A 34 -9.57 0.52 -8.74
CA LEU A 34 -8.21 0.92 -8.42
C LEU A 34 -7.24 0.40 -9.48
N GLN A 35 -6.55 1.32 -10.15
CA GLN A 35 -5.52 1.04 -11.15
C GLN A 35 -4.11 1.37 -10.61
N ALA A 36 -3.08 0.90 -11.31
CA ALA A 36 -1.70 1.14 -10.88
C ALA A 36 -1.34 2.64 -10.77
N ALA A 37 -1.92 3.48 -11.63
CA ALA A 37 -1.71 4.93 -11.63
C ALA A 37 -2.30 5.64 -10.40
N ASP A 38 -3.22 5.00 -9.69
CA ASP A 38 -3.88 5.57 -8.51
C ASP A 38 -3.06 5.42 -7.23
N LEU A 39 -2.03 4.56 -7.23
CA LEU A 39 -1.11 4.42 -6.10
C LEU A 39 0.12 5.30 -6.33
N GLN A 40 0.30 6.30 -5.48
CA GLN A 40 1.40 7.25 -5.53
C GLN A 40 2.71 6.62 -5.00
N ALA A 41 3.83 7.24 -5.31
CA ALA A 41 5.16 6.76 -4.90
C ALA A 41 5.38 6.78 -3.38
N ASP A 42 4.60 7.57 -2.65
CA ASP A 42 4.60 7.62 -1.18
C ASP A 42 3.77 6.50 -0.53
N GLY A 43 3.12 5.63 -1.33
CA GLY A 43 2.26 4.56 -0.87
C GLY A 43 0.83 4.98 -0.55
N CYS A 44 0.45 6.23 -0.82
CA CYS A 44 -0.90 6.73 -0.67
C CYS A 44 -1.72 6.56 -1.95
N LEU A 45 -3.03 6.43 -1.82
CA LEU A 45 -3.91 6.50 -2.98
C LEU A 45 -4.13 7.96 -3.42
N SER A 46 -4.26 8.16 -4.71
CA SER A 46 -4.55 9.49 -5.29
C SER A 46 -5.82 10.09 -4.69
N ARG A 47 -5.77 11.37 -4.38
CA ARG A 47 -6.95 12.10 -3.91
C ARG A 47 -7.90 12.35 -5.09
N GLY A 48 -9.21 12.26 -4.83
CA GLY A 48 -10.22 12.57 -5.84
C GLY A 48 -10.54 11.42 -6.80
N LEU A 49 -10.23 10.18 -6.43
CA LEU A 49 -10.75 9.02 -7.13
C LEU A 49 -12.28 9.13 -7.25
N LYS A 50 -12.80 8.85 -8.44
CA LYS A 50 -14.25 8.84 -8.68
C LYS A 50 -14.76 7.42 -8.77
N PRO A 51 -15.98 7.12 -8.27
CA PRO A 51 -16.57 5.81 -8.48
C PRO A 51 -16.78 5.58 -9.98
N THR A 52 -16.25 4.46 -10.47
CA THR A 52 -16.24 4.11 -11.89
C THR A 52 -16.80 2.73 -12.18
N LEU A 53 -17.25 2.01 -11.15
CA LEU A 53 -17.87 0.70 -11.29
C LEU A 53 -19.24 0.67 -10.63
N HIS A 54 -20.19 0.01 -11.28
CA HIS A 54 -21.45 -0.40 -10.67
C HIS A 54 -21.28 -1.78 -10.04
N LEU A 55 -21.52 -1.85 -8.73
CA LEU A 55 -21.45 -3.10 -7.97
C LEU A 55 -22.67 -3.96 -8.25
N GLU A 56 -22.54 -4.88 -9.20
CA GLU A 56 -23.60 -5.84 -9.52
C GLU A 56 -23.06 -7.27 -9.50
N GLY A 57 -23.86 -8.20 -9.04
CA GLY A 57 -23.60 -9.62 -9.08
C GLY A 57 -22.24 -10.00 -8.46
N LYS A 58 -21.40 -10.69 -9.25
CA LYS A 58 -20.10 -11.23 -8.81
C LYS A 58 -19.07 -10.18 -8.43
N LEU A 59 -19.27 -8.90 -8.76
CA LEU A 59 -18.32 -7.84 -8.42
C LEU A 59 -18.33 -7.51 -6.93
N GLN A 60 -19.44 -7.73 -6.24
CA GLN A 60 -19.52 -7.54 -4.79
C GLN A 60 -18.51 -8.44 -4.04
N ASP A 61 -18.27 -9.66 -4.53
CA ASP A 61 -17.30 -10.59 -3.94
C ASP A 61 -15.83 -10.17 -4.17
N ARG A 62 -15.61 -9.18 -5.02
CA ARG A 62 -14.29 -8.66 -5.38
C ARG A 62 -13.92 -7.39 -4.63
N LEU A 63 -14.84 -6.84 -3.86
CA LEU A 63 -14.57 -5.73 -2.97
C LEU A 63 -13.47 -6.09 -1.97
N LEU A 64 -12.59 -5.12 -1.74
CA LEU A 64 -11.67 -5.21 -0.61
C LEU A 64 -12.44 -5.22 0.69
N LYS A 65 -11.95 -6.03 1.60
CA LYS A 65 -12.51 -6.15 2.95
C LYS A 65 -11.60 -5.46 3.96
N LYS A 66 -12.17 -5.04 5.07
CA LYS A 66 -11.37 -4.58 6.21
C LYS A 66 -10.33 -5.65 6.54
N ASN A 67 -9.11 -5.20 6.79
CA ASN A 67 -7.92 -6.01 7.05
C ASN A 67 -7.25 -6.64 5.81
N ASP A 68 -7.74 -6.41 4.61
CA ASP A 68 -6.97 -6.72 3.41
C ASP A 68 -5.77 -5.78 3.28
N VAL A 69 -4.69 -6.29 2.72
CA VAL A 69 -3.53 -5.50 2.32
C VAL A 69 -3.41 -5.55 0.81
N LEU A 70 -3.38 -4.38 0.19
CA LEU A 70 -3.08 -4.21 -1.22
C LEU A 70 -1.57 -4.26 -1.44
N PHE A 71 -1.15 -4.96 -2.47
CA PHE A 71 0.23 -4.95 -2.92
C PHE A 71 0.28 -4.67 -4.43
N MET A 72 0.99 -3.63 -4.83
CA MET A 72 1.19 -3.32 -6.25
C MET A 72 2.20 -4.29 -6.85
N ALA A 73 1.70 -5.24 -7.65
CA ALA A 73 2.49 -6.32 -8.21
C ALA A 73 3.15 -5.97 -9.54
N LYS A 74 2.55 -5.05 -10.32
CA LYS A 74 3.06 -4.62 -11.62
C LYS A 74 3.66 -3.22 -11.54
N GLY A 75 4.85 -3.04 -12.12
CA GLY A 75 5.54 -1.76 -12.13
C GLY A 75 6.82 -1.77 -11.30
N VAL A 76 7.45 -0.59 -11.22
CA VAL A 76 8.75 -0.41 -10.54
C VAL A 76 8.63 -0.19 -9.03
N ASN A 77 7.44 0.20 -8.56
CA ASN A 77 7.17 0.50 -7.16
C ASN A 77 6.23 -0.56 -6.57
N ASN A 78 6.81 -1.62 -6.02
CA ASN A 78 6.06 -2.72 -5.42
C ASN A 78 5.68 -2.40 -3.96
N LEU A 79 4.78 -1.45 -3.77
CA LEU A 79 4.35 -0.98 -2.46
C LEU A 79 3.14 -1.75 -1.93
N ALA A 80 3.07 -1.89 -0.62
CA ALA A 80 1.95 -2.46 0.11
C ALA A 80 1.21 -1.38 0.93
N LEU A 81 -0.12 -1.48 0.97
CA LEU A 81 -1.00 -0.58 1.70
C LEU A 81 -2.07 -1.38 2.46
N ALA A 82 -2.21 -1.16 3.76
CA ALA A 82 -3.32 -1.72 4.53
C ALA A 82 -4.62 -0.98 4.18
N TYR A 83 -5.64 -1.74 3.78
CA TYR A 83 -6.92 -1.16 3.39
C TYR A 83 -7.80 -0.84 4.59
N ASP A 84 -8.31 0.39 4.61
CA ASP A 84 -9.34 0.83 5.54
C ASP A 84 -10.56 1.35 4.78
N PRO A 85 -11.74 0.67 4.87
CA PRO A 85 -12.95 1.09 4.16
C PRO A 85 -13.47 2.47 4.58
N LYS A 86 -13.14 2.95 5.78
CA LYS A 86 -13.52 4.29 6.25
C LYS A 86 -12.74 5.38 5.52
N THR A 87 -11.49 5.10 5.19
CA THR A 87 -10.61 6.04 4.52
C THR A 87 -10.79 6.02 3.00
N TYR A 88 -10.97 4.83 2.42
CA TYR A 88 -10.90 4.65 0.97
C TYR A 88 -12.24 4.28 0.31
N GLY A 89 -13.29 4.01 1.08
CA GLY A 89 -14.59 3.60 0.52
C GLY A 89 -14.55 2.21 -0.14
N ALA A 90 -15.52 1.93 -1.00
CA ALA A 90 -15.65 0.65 -1.70
C ALA A 90 -14.66 0.57 -2.86
N LEU A 91 -13.65 -0.30 -2.77
CA LEU A 91 -12.59 -0.49 -3.76
C LEU A 91 -12.60 -1.88 -4.38
N ILE A 92 -12.41 -1.92 -5.71
CA ILE A 92 -12.10 -3.13 -6.47
C ILE A 92 -10.73 -2.96 -7.11
N PRO A 93 -9.70 -3.72 -6.73
CA PRO A 93 -8.37 -3.60 -7.30
C PRO A 93 -8.27 -4.28 -8.66
N SER A 94 -7.59 -3.62 -9.60
CA SER A 94 -7.26 -4.18 -10.91
C SER A 94 -6.23 -5.30 -10.82
N THR A 95 -6.00 -5.99 -11.93
CA THR A 95 -4.97 -7.05 -12.06
C THR A 95 -3.52 -6.56 -11.85
N ALA A 96 -3.32 -5.27 -11.65
CA ALA A 96 -2.02 -4.72 -11.25
C ALA A 96 -1.70 -4.97 -9.78
N PHE A 97 -2.71 -5.35 -8.98
CA PHE A 97 -2.58 -5.58 -7.55
C PHE A 97 -2.75 -7.04 -7.17
N LEU A 98 -2.03 -7.43 -6.11
CA LEU A 98 -2.33 -8.62 -5.32
C LEU A 98 -3.01 -8.19 -4.02
N ILE A 99 -3.95 -9.00 -3.56
CA ILE A 99 -4.73 -8.78 -2.35
C ILE A 99 -4.27 -9.83 -1.33
N ILE A 100 -3.75 -9.38 -0.21
CA ILE A 100 -3.32 -10.22 0.91
C ILE A 100 -4.44 -10.16 1.95
N SER A 101 -5.22 -11.23 2.03
CA SER A 101 -6.32 -11.35 2.99
C SER A 101 -5.81 -12.07 4.23
N ASN A 102 -5.60 -11.31 5.29
CA ASN A 102 -5.11 -11.84 6.56
C ASN A 102 -6.27 -12.26 7.46
N SER A 103 -6.34 -13.54 7.77
CA SER A 103 -7.28 -14.12 8.75
C SER A 103 -6.64 -14.41 10.11
N ASN A 104 -5.34 -14.22 10.25
CA ASN A 104 -4.60 -14.46 11.49
C ASN A 104 -4.74 -13.26 12.43
N THR A 105 -5.39 -13.45 13.58
CA THR A 105 -5.61 -12.40 14.57
C THR A 105 -4.33 -11.93 15.28
N GLY A 106 -3.27 -12.72 15.25
CA GLY A 106 -1.96 -12.38 15.82
C GLY A 106 -1.09 -11.48 14.95
N VAL A 107 -1.54 -11.14 13.72
CA VAL A 107 -0.78 -10.31 12.78
C VAL A 107 -1.62 -9.13 12.31
N LEU A 108 -1.13 -7.92 12.51
CA LEU A 108 -1.82 -6.71 12.08
C LEU A 108 -1.63 -6.49 10.57
N PRO A 109 -2.68 -6.17 9.80
CA PRO A 109 -2.57 -5.86 8.38
C PRO A 109 -1.59 -4.71 8.10
N GLY A 110 -1.63 -3.67 8.91
CA GLY A 110 -0.67 -2.56 8.85
C GLY A 110 0.78 -3.02 9.01
N TYR A 111 1.02 -4.03 9.89
CA TYR A 111 2.35 -4.58 10.07
C TYR A 111 2.82 -5.35 8.83
N ILE A 112 1.95 -6.14 8.20
CA ILE A 112 2.26 -6.82 6.93
C ILE A 112 2.65 -5.79 5.86
N ALA A 113 1.85 -4.74 5.68
CA ALA A 113 2.13 -3.67 4.72
C ALA A 113 3.45 -2.97 5.04
N TRP A 114 3.67 -2.61 6.30
CA TRP A 114 4.91 -2.00 6.77
C TRP A 114 6.12 -2.89 6.48
N TYR A 115 6.04 -4.19 6.80
CA TYR A 115 7.14 -5.14 6.61
C TYR A 115 7.51 -5.31 5.13
N ILE A 116 6.52 -5.47 4.27
CA ILE A 116 6.72 -5.58 2.81
C ILE A 116 7.43 -4.34 2.26
N ASN A 117 7.15 -3.16 2.81
CA ASN A 117 7.74 -1.90 2.40
C ASN A 117 9.15 -1.66 2.96
N GLN A 118 9.68 -2.55 3.82
CA GLN A 118 11.04 -2.41 4.34
C GLN A 118 12.11 -2.78 3.29
N PRO A 119 13.30 -2.16 3.36
CA PRO A 119 14.36 -2.40 2.37
C PRO A 119 14.71 -3.88 2.14
N PRO A 120 14.84 -4.75 3.15
CA PRO A 120 15.16 -6.16 2.91
C PRO A 120 14.08 -6.90 2.11
N ALA A 121 12.79 -6.68 2.43
CA ALA A 121 11.68 -7.27 1.70
C ALA A 121 11.61 -6.75 0.27
N GLN A 122 11.81 -5.44 0.09
CA GLN A 122 11.85 -4.81 -1.24
C GLN A 122 13.02 -5.31 -2.10
N GLN A 123 14.19 -5.54 -1.51
CA GLN A 123 15.34 -6.12 -2.22
C GLN A 123 15.04 -7.55 -2.67
N TYR A 124 14.45 -8.38 -1.80
CA TYR A 124 14.02 -9.72 -2.16
C TYR A 124 13.03 -9.71 -3.33
N LEU A 125 11.98 -8.89 -3.24
CA LEU A 125 10.95 -8.79 -4.27
C LEU A 125 11.53 -8.31 -5.61
N LYS A 126 12.40 -7.30 -5.61
CA LYS A 126 13.07 -6.82 -6.83
C LYS A 126 13.96 -7.88 -7.47
N ALA A 127 14.70 -8.65 -6.67
CA ALA A 127 15.55 -9.73 -7.17
C ALA A 127 14.74 -10.87 -7.79
N GLN A 128 13.50 -11.08 -7.35
CA GLN A 128 12.59 -12.11 -7.84
C GLN A 128 11.62 -11.63 -8.94
N ALA A 129 11.60 -10.32 -9.24
CA ALA A 129 10.72 -9.76 -10.25
C ALA A 129 11.03 -10.36 -11.64
N LYS A 130 9.99 -10.87 -12.32
CA LYS A 130 10.10 -11.49 -13.65
C LYS A 130 9.45 -10.59 -14.70
N GLY A 131 9.95 -10.74 -15.93
CA GLY A 131 9.45 -10.01 -17.09
C GLY A 131 10.33 -8.83 -17.48
N SER A 132 10.29 -8.48 -18.75
CA SER A 132 11.16 -7.44 -19.32
C SER A 132 10.60 -6.04 -19.20
N SER A 133 9.26 -5.86 -19.26
CA SER A 133 8.64 -4.52 -19.12
C SER A 133 7.12 -4.59 -19.15
N PRO A 134 6.42 -4.16 -18.11
CA PRO A 134 6.90 -3.88 -16.76
C PRO A 134 7.18 -5.17 -15.96
N PRO A 135 8.16 -5.15 -15.03
CA PRO A 135 8.42 -6.29 -14.15
C PRO A 135 7.20 -6.56 -13.26
N SER A 136 7.01 -7.82 -12.90
CA SER A 136 5.82 -8.22 -12.13
C SER A 136 6.19 -9.23 -11.05
N ILE A 137 5.61 -9.05 -9.88
CA ILE A 137 5.69 -9.97 -8.74
C ILE A 137 4.49 -10.92 -8.80
N THR A 138 4.76 -12.23 -8.79
CA THR A 138 3.71 -13.25 -8.83
C THR A 138 3.14 -13.52 -7.44
N VAL A 139 1.96 -14.14 -7.38
CA VAL A 139 1.36 -14.65 -6.12
C VAL A 139 2.35 -15.58 -5.40
N LYS A 140 3.03 -16.46 -6.15
CA LYS A 140 4.03 -17.38 -5.60
C LYS A 140 5.19 -16.61 -4.97
N THR A 141 5.80 -15.69 -5.71
CA THR A 141 6.93 -14.90 -5.23
C THR A 141 6.60 -14.11 -3.95
N LEU A 142 5.43 -13.45 -3.94
CA LEU A 142 4.99 -12.72 -2.76
C LEU A 142 4.67 -13.67 -1.59
N GLY A 143 4.11 -14.84 -1.88
CA GLY A 143 3.79 -15.86 -0.88
C GLY A 143 5.02 -16.48 -0.21
N GLU A 144 6.13 -16.57 -0.91
CA GLU A 144 7.42 -17.07 -0.40
C GLU A 144 8.21 -16.03 0.39
N LEU A 145 7.78 -14.76 0.42
CA LEU A 145 8.41 -13.73 1.23
C LEU A 145 8.31 -14.10 2.71
N GLU A 146 9.46 -14.26 3.36
CA GLU A 146 9.53 -14.54 4.79
C GLU A 146 9.26 -13.28 5.61
N ILE A 147 8.32 -13.36 6.54
CA ILE A 147 7.95 -12.28 7.47
C ILE A 147 8.24 -12.72 8.90
N TYR A 148 9.02 -11.90 9.62
CA TYR A 148 9.16 -12.03 11.06
C TYR A 148 7.94 -11.43 11.75
N ILE A 149 7.32 -12.22 12.65
CA ILE A 149 6.09 -11.79 13.37
C ILE A 149 6.43 -11.68 14.86
N PRO A 150 6.61 -10.45 15.38
CA PRO A 150 6.74 -10.24 16.82
C PRO A 150 5.36 -10.29 17.50
N ASP A 151 5.36 -10.21 18.82
CA ASP A 151 4.11 -10.04 19.58
C ASP A 151 3.32 -8.81 19.16
N ILE A 152 2.02 -8.81 19.45
CA ILE A 152 1.07 -7.80 18.97
C ILE A 152 1.40 -6.38 19.48
N GLU A 153 1.96 -6.25 20.68
CA GLU A 153 2.33 -4.95 21.25
C GLU A 153 3.57 -4.38 20.56
N THR A 154 4.52 -5.22 20.21
CA THR A 154 5.67 -4.83 19.37
C THR A 154 5.21 -4.37 17.98
N GLN A 155 4.26 -5.09 17.34
CA GLN A 155 3.69 -4.66 16.05
C GLN A 155 3.03 -3.29 16.15
N LYS A 156 2.18 -3.07 17.16
CA LYS A 156 1.53 -1.76 17.41
C LYS A 156 2.55 -0.64 17.61
N THR A 157 3.60 -0.91 18.38
CA THR A 157 4.67 0.06 18.63
C THR A 157 5.39 0.44 17.33
N ILE A 158 5.73 -0.54 16.51
CA ILE A 158 6.37 -0.32 15.20
C ILE A 158 5.47 0.56 14.33
N LEU A 159 4.18 0.25 14.23
CA LEU A 159 3.24 1.03 13.43
C LEU A 159 3.11 2.47 13.95
N LYS A 160 2.99 2.64 15.26
CA LYS A 160 2.92 3.98 15.86
C LYS A 160 4.16 4.83 15.54
N VAL A 161 5.35 4.24 15.65
CA VAL A 161 6.62 4.94 15.30
C VAL A 161 6.66 5.26 13.81
N HIS A 162 6.21 4.33 12.96
CA HIS A 162 6.14 4.54 11.51
C HIS A 162 5.20 5.69 11.16
N ASP A 163 4.00 5.72 11.72
CA ASP A 163 3.01 6.77 11.49
C ASP A 163 3.52 8.15 11.93
N LEU A 164 4.14 8.22 13.11
CA LEU A 164 4.73 9.47 13.61
C LEU A 164 5.85 9.98 12.68
N ARG A 165 6.71 9.08 12.19
CA ARG A 165 7.77 9.43 11.24
C ARG A 165 7.21 9.89 9.89
N THR A 166 6.18 9.23 9.40
CA THR A 166 5.51 9.61 8.15
C THR A 166 4.90 11.01 8.28
N ARG A 167 4.21 11.28 9.40
CA ARG A 167 3.66 12.60 9.70
C ARG A 167 4.73 13.68 9.85
N GLU A 168 5.82 13.37 10.53
CA GLU A 168 6.96 14.29 10.65
C GLU A 168 7.53 14.69 9.29
N LYS A 169 7.74 13.70 8.41
CA LYS A 169 8.23 13.95 7.04
C LYS A 169 7.26 14.84 6.25
N GLN A 170 5.96 14.58 6.34
CA GLN A 170 4.93 15.37 5.67
C GLN A 170 4.96 16.81 6.16
N LEU A 171 4.97 17.02 7.48
CA LEU A 171 5.01 18.36 8.07
C LEU A 171 6.27 19.12 7.66
N LYS A 172 7.43 18.47 7.62
CA LYS A 172 8.67 19.10 7.14
C LYS A 172 8.55 19.52 5.67
N SER A 173 8.00 18.67 4.82
CA SER A 173 7.76 19.01 3.41
C SER A 173 6.79 20.19 3.25
N ASP A 174 5.72 20.21 4.01
CA ASP A 174 4.74 21.32 3.99
C ASP A 174 5.38 22.64 4.44
N ILE A 175 6.23 22.61 5.47
CA ILE A 175 6.97 23.78 5.95
C ILE A 175 7.90 24.31 4.85
N GLU A 176 8.67 23.46 4.21
CA GLU A 176 9.58 23.88 3.13
C GLU A 176 8.79 24.49 1.95
N HIS A 177 7.71 23.84 1.55
CA HIS A 177 6.84 24.38 0.49
C HIS A 177 6.26 25.78 0.84
N LEU A 178 5.84 25.98 2.11
CA LEU A 178 5.35 27.27 2.56
C LEU A 178 6.46 28.33 2.59
N LYS A 179 7.67 27.98 3.02
CA LYS A 179 8.82 28.88 2.99
C LYS A 179 9.14 29.35 1.56
N GLU A 180 9.16 28.41 0.60
CA GLU A 180 9.36 28.76 -0.81
C GLU A 180 8.26 29.70 -1.35
N LYS A 181 7.00 29.47 -1.00
CA LYS A 181 5.91 30.38 -1.37
C LYS A 181 6.10 31.77 -0.81
N ILE A 182 6.49 31.89 0.46
CA ILE A 182 6.74 33.19 1.09
C ILE A 182 7.89 33.92 0.41
N LEU A 183 9.01 33.22 0.16
CA LEU A 183 10.16 33.77 -0.53
C LEU A 183 9.78 34.29 -1.93
N ASN A 184 9.08 33.47 -2.73
CA ASN A 184 8.64 33.84 -4.07
C ASN A 184 7.71 35.05 -4.05
N TYR A 185 6.82 35.14 -3.08
CA TYR A 185 5.96 36.31 -2.89
C TYR A 185 6.78 37.57 -2.59
N GLN A 186 7.77 37.48 -1.69
CA GLN A 186 8.63 38.62 -1.33
C GLN A 186 9.46 39.09 -2.53
N LEU A 187 10.06 38.15 -3.29
CA LEU A 187 10.81 38.47 -4.50
C LEU A 187 9.92 39.12 -5.57
N SER A 188 8.72 38.59 -5.79
CA SER A 188 7.75 39.16 -6.75
C SER A 188 7.32 40.59 -6.36
N LYS A 189 7.22 40.87 -5.08
CA LYS A 189 6.91 42.21 -4.56
C LYS A 189 8.09 43.18 -4.73
N ALA A 190 9.30 42.70 -4.60
CA ALA A 190 10.51 43.52 -4.78
C ALA A 190 10.74 43.94 -6.23
N ILE A 191 10.35 43.13 -7.22
CA ILE A 191 10.48 43.43 -8.64
C ILE A 191 9.43 44.45 -9.12
N ARG A 192 8.31 44.59 -8.39
CA ARG A 192 7.20 45.51 -8.75
C ARG A 192 7.35 46.90 -8.17
N LYS A 193 8.44 47.17 -7.45
CA LYS A 193 8.87 48.48 -7.00
C LYS A 193 9.91 49.07 -7.95
#